data_6abd0e4b68094f92b4f75cc0a266bd8f
#
_entry.id   6abd0e4b68094f92b4f75cc0a266bd8f
#
_cell.length_a   1.000
_cell.length_b   1.000
_cell.length_c   1.000
_cell.angle_alpha   90.00
_cell.angle_beta   90.00
_cell.angle_gamma   90.00
#
_symmetry.space_group_name_H-M   'P 1'
#
loop_
_entity.id
_entity.type
_entity.pdbx_description
1 polymer ?
#
loop_
_entity_poly.entity_id
_entity_poly.type
_entity_poly.pdbx_seq_one_letter_code
_entity_poly.pdbx_strand_id
1 'polypeptide(L)'
;MSSRRKITAARRVQYGALPYRLSAGSRPQFMLVTSRETRRWIIPKGWPKKGKSPHHSAAREAFEEAGVVGAIARRPVGTFSYEKRLRNGGAVVCQVRVFPLEVRRQNKQRPEKQERVVKWLSASQAAEKVKEPKLSAIILRLARRYD
;
A
#
# COMPACT_ATOMS: atom_id res chain seq x y z
N MET A 1 -6.92 12.82 -29.90
CA MET A 1 -5.62 12.51 -29.74
C MET A 1 -5.02 12.46 -28.38
N SER A 2 -5.24 13.43 -27.51
CA SER A 2 -4.72 13.34 -26.16
C SER A 2 -5.27 12.13 -25.40
N SER A 3 -6.44 11.62 -25.79
CA SER A 3 -7.03 10.49 -25.10
C SER A 3 -6.18 9.25 -25.19
N ARG A 4 -5.45 9.06 -26.25
CA ARG A 4 -4.59 7.87 -26.37
C ARG A 4 -3.50 7.86 -25.32
N ARG A 5 -2.90 9.00 -25.08
CA ARG A 5 -1.84 9.10 -24.08
C ARG A 5 -2.40 8.87 -22.68
N LYS A 6 -3.61 9.37 -22.42
CA LYS A 6 -4.25 9.17 -21.14
C LYS A 6 -4.53 7.69 -20.89
N ILE A 7 -4.99 6.99 -21.93
CA ILE A 7 -5.25 5.56 -21.79
C ILE A 7 -3.99 4.81 -21.46
N THR A 8 -2.89 5.15 -22.12
CA THR A 8 -1.61 4.51 -21.86
C THR A 8 -1.17 4.74 -20.43
N ALA A 9 -1.26 5.99 -19.96
CA ALA A 9 -0.88 6.30 -18.58
C ALA A 9 -1.75 5.55 -17.58
N ALA A 10 -3.04 5.38 -17.88
CA ALA A 10 -3.95 4.72 -16.96
C ALA A 10 -3.71 3.22 -16.83
N ARG A 11 -2.82 2.64 -17.66
CA ARG A 11 -2.55 1.21 -17.60
C ARG A 11 -1.41 0.82 -16.69
N ARG A 12 -0.83 1.77 -15.99
CA ARG A 12 0.25 1.46 -15.06
C ARG A 12 -0.35 0.92 -13.77
N VAL A 13 -0.20 -0.38 -13.55
CA VAL A 13 -0.80 -1.06 -12.40
C VAL A 13 0.31 -1.44 -11.42
N GLN A 14 0.05 -1.14 -10.15
CA GLN A 14 0.91 -1.57 -9.06
C GLN A 14 0.11 -2.42 -8.09
N TYR A 15 0.80 -3.17 -7.26
CA TYR A 15 0.19 -3.98 -6.22
C TYR A 15 0.67 -3.49 -4.87
N GLY A 16 -0.27 -3.29 -3.97
CA GLY A 16 0.04 -2.79 -2.64
C GLY A 16 -0.53 -3.69 -1.57
N ALA A 17 0.10 -3.67 -0.42
CA ALA A 17 -0.38 -4.39 0.75
C ALA A 17 -0.87 -3.38 1.78
N LEU A 18 -2.02 -3.67 2.39
CA LEU A 18 -2.50 -2.90 3.53
C LEU A 18 -2.25 -3.75 4.77
N PRO A 19 -1.12 -3.51 5.46
CA PRO A 19 -0.81 -4.31 6.64
C PRO A 19 -1.69 -3.92 7.81
N TYR A 20 -2.23 -4.92 8.50
CA TYR A 20 -3.03 -4.66 9.68
C TYR A 20 -2.75 -5.73 10.72
N ARG A 21 -3.03 -5.38 11.96
CA ARG A 21 -2.97 -6.32 13.07
C ARG A 21 -4.15 -6.03 13.99
N LEU A 22 -4.62 -7.08 14.65
CA LEU A 22 -5.71 -6.95 15.61
C LEU A 22 -5.10 -6.86 17.00
N SER A 23 -5.43 -5.77 17.70
CA SER A 23 -4.96 -5.61 19.07
C SER A 23 -5.96 -6.24 20.04
N ALA A 24 -5.56 -6.33 21.30
CA ALA A 24 -6.47 -6.77 22.35
C ALA A 24 -7.68 -5.83 22.34
N GLY A 25 -8.88 -6.38 22.25
CA GLY A 25 -10.08 -5.59 22.10
C GLY A 25 -10.60 -5.55 20.68
N SER A 26 -9.90 -6.20 19.74
CA SER A 26 -10.31 -6.51 18.39
C SER A 26 -10.37 -5.37 17.38
N ARG A 27 -9.97 -4.15 17.75
CA ARG A 27 -9.90 -3.07 16.75
C ARG A 27 -8.59 -3.16 15.98
N PRO A 28 -8.66 -3.09 14.65
CA PRO A 28 -7.44 -3.19 13.86
C PRO A 28 -6.60 -1.94 13.92
N GLN A 29 -5.30 -2.16 13.88
CA GLN A 29 -4.33 -1.10 13.60
C GLN A 29 -3.76 -1.34 12.22
N PHE A 30 -3.46 -0.27 11.53
CA PHE A 30 -2.92 -0.32 10.17
C PHE A 30 -1.53 0.27 10.12
N MET A 31 -0.68 -0.31 9.30
CA MET A 31 0.67 0.21 9.16
C MET A 31 0.76 1.06 7.89
N LEU A 32 1.32 2.25 8.06
CA LEU A 32 1.68 3.09 6.94
C LEU A 32 3.19 3.25 6.89
N VAL A 33 3.69 3.54 5.71
CA VAL A 33 5.11 3.82 5.48
C VAL A 33 5.25 5.16 4.82
N THR A 34 6.43 5.77 4.91
CA THR A 34 6.69 7.02 4.18
C THR A 34 7.18 6.70 2.78
N SER A 35 6.74 7.49 1.81
CA SER A 35 7.31 7.42 0.46
C SER A 35 8.73 7.96 0.50
N ARG A 36 9.60 7.44 -0.38
CA ARG A 36 11.03 7.79 -0.31
C ARG A 36 11.31 9.24 -0.64
N GLU A 37 10.63 9.78 -1.63
CA GLU A 37 10.95 11.13 -2.11
C GLU A 37 10.17 12.21 -1.38
N THR A 38 8.86 12.03 -1.28
CA THR A 38 8.01 13.07 -0.68
C THR A 38 7.81 12.87 0.82
N ARG A 39 8.18 11.73 1.35
CA ARG A 39 8.06 11.40 2.78
C ARG A 39 6.63 11.48 3.29
N ARG A 40 5.67 11.32 2.41
CA ARG A 40 4.27 11.30 2.82
C ARG A 40 3.84 9.88 3.17
N TRP A 41 2.79 9.77 3.94
CA TRP A 41 2.30 8.47 4.41
C TRP A 41 1.51 7.75 3.33
N ILE A 42 1.84 6.48 3.14
CA ILE A 42 1.24 5.64 2.10
C ILE A 42 1.35 4.17 2.54
N ILE A 43 0.79 3.26 1.77
CA ILE A 43 0.97 1.83 2.01
C ILE A 43 2.15 1.30 1.18
N PRO A 44 2.75 0.17 1.59
CA PRO A 44 3.77 -0.48 0.76
C PRO A 44 3.17 -0.89 -0.59
N LYS A 45 3.89 -0.57 -1.67
CA LYS A 45 3.41 -0.87 -3.02
C LYS A 45 4.55 -0.84 -4.00
N GLY A 46 4.34 -1.50 -5.13
CA GLY A 46 5.33 -1.48 -6.19
C GLY A 46 4.82 -2.14 -7.45
N TRP A 47 5.72 -2.23 -8.41
CA TRP A 47 5.42 -2.81 -9.71
C TRP A 47 5.25 -4.31 -9.60
N PRO A 48 4.51 -4.93 -10.54
CA PRO A 48 4.41 -6.40 -10.57
C PRO A 48 5.80 -7.03 -10.60
N LYS A 49 5.96 -8.13 -9.87
CA LYS A 49 7.22 -8.83 -9.82
C LYS A 49 7.13 -10.07 -10.71
N LYS A 50 8.16 -10.24 -11.53
CA LYS A 50 8.20 -11.32 -12.48
C LYS A 50 8.06 -12.67 -11.77
N GLY A 51 7.16 -13.49 -12.28
CA GLY A 51 6.94 -14.81 -11.74
C GLY A 51 6.09 -14.86 -10.48
N LYS A 52 5.57 -13.71 -10.02
CA LYS A 52 4.74 -13.67 -8.82
C LYS A 52 3.32 -13.25 -9.16
N SER A 53 2.35 -13.84 -8.45
CA SER A 53 0.97 -13.41 -8.54
C SER A 53 0.82 -12.01 -7.94
N PRO A 54 -0.31 -11.33 -8.22
CA PRO A 54 -0.51 -9.99 -7.69
C PRO A 54 -0.40 -9.90 -6.17
N HIS A 55 -1.06 -10.81 -5.43
CA HIS A 55 -0.99 -10.74 -3.98
C HIS A 55 0.41 -11.05 -3.46
N HIS A 56 1.15 -11.94 -4.10
CA HIS A 56 2.53 -12.21 -3.69
C HIS A 56 3.44 -11.02 -3.97
N SER A 57 3.21 -10.30 -5.07
CA SER A 57 3.94 -9.05 -5.34
C SER A 57 3.69 -8.04 -4.23
N ALA A 58 2.43 -7.91 -3.80
CA ALA A 58 2.09 -6.98 -2.72
C ALA A 58 2.78 -7.39 -1.41
N ALA A 59 2.77 -8.69 -1.09
CA ALA A 59 3.40 -9.18 0.12
C ALA A 59 4.91 -8.91 0.11
N ARG A 60 5.55 -9.03 -1.05
CA ARG A 60 6.97 -8.77 -1.17
C ARG A 60 7.28 -7.30 -0.93
N GLU A 61 6.44 -6.40 -1.44
CA GLU A 61 6.62 -4.97 -1.18
C GLU A 61 6.51 -4.67 0.31
N ALA A 62 5.56 -5.29 0.99
CA ALA A 62 5.40 -5.08 2.42
C ALA A 62 6.64 -5.51 3.18
N PHE A 63 7.26 -6.62 2.77
CA PHE A 63 8.49 -7.06 3.41
C PHE A 63 9.62 -6.08 3.13
N GLU A 64 9.80 -5.68 1.88
CA GLU A 64 10.91 -4.82 1.52
C GLU A 64 10.82 -3.45 2.16
N GLU A 65 9.62 -2.87 2.21
CA GLU A 65 9.46 -1.51 2.69
C GLU A 65 9.23 -1.42 4.19
N ALA A 66 8.59 -2.42 4.78
CA ALA A 66 8.18 -2.34 6.18
C ALA A 66 8.63 -3.52 7.04
N GLY A 67 9.18 -4.56 6.43
CA GLY A 67 9.66 -5.72 7.19
C GLY A 67 8.56 -6.60 7.72
N VAL A 68 7.33 -6.47 7.22
CA VAL A 68 6.22 -7.25 7.74
C VAL A 68 5.98 -8.50 6.91
N VAL A 69 5.59 -9.56 7.60
CA VAL A 69 5.26 -10.85 7.00
C VAL A 69 3.96 -11.32 7.63
N GLY A 70 3.14 -11.99 6.84
CA GLY A 70 1.90 -12.50 7.39
C GLY A 70 1.03 -13.15 6.33
N ALA A 71 -0.26 -13.19 6.57
CA ALA A 71 -1.23 -13.80 5.69
C ALA A 71 -1.75 -12.74 4.72
N ILE A 72 -1.37 -12.86 3.46
CA ILE A 72 -1.83 -11.94 2.42
C ILE A 72 -3.11 -12.48 1.79
N ALA A 73 -4.12 -11.61 1.66
CA ALA A 73 -5.36 -11.98 1.01
C ALA A 73 -5.12 -12.16 -0.48
N ARG A 74 -5.80 -13.12 -1.07
CA ARG A 74 -5.65 -13.40 -2.50
C ARG A 74 -6.35 -12.38 -3.38
N ARG A 75 -7.40 -11.73 -2.85
CA ARG A 75 -8.19 -10.77 -3.61
C ARG A 75 -7.98 -9.38 -3.08
N PRO A 76 -7.93 -8.39 -3.96
CA PRO A 76 -7.84 -7.01 -3.48
C PRO A 76 -9.15 -6.57 -2.87
N VAL A 77 -9.06 -5.61 -1.94
CA VAL A 77 -10.24 -5.01 -1.33
C VAL A 77 -10.61 -3.69 -1.99
N GLY A 78 -9.80 -3.22 -2.90
CA GLY A 78 -10.09 -1.99 -3.62
C GLY A 78 -8.88 -1.53 -4.40
N THR A 79 -9.08 -0.41 -5.08
CA THR A 79 -8.05 0.17 -5.93
C THR A 79 -8.06 1.68 -5.71
N PHE A 80 -6.87 2.27 -5.65
CA PHE A 80 -6.76 3.71 -5.64
C PHE A 80 -5.71 4.14 -6.65
N SER A 81 -5.76 5.40 -7.05
CA SER A 81 -4.83 5.94 -8.04
C SER A 81 -4.02 7.06 -7.44
N TYR A 82 -2.81 7.21 -7.93
CA TYR A 82 -1.96 8.34 -7.56
C TYR A 82 -1.05 8.67 -8.73
N GLU A 83 -0.51 9.89 -8.71
CA GLU A 83 0.40 10.33 -9.75
C GLU A 83 1.83 10.07 -9.30
N LYS A 84 2.55 9.30 -10.11
CA LYS A 84 3.95 8.99 -9.83
C LYS A 84 4.83 9.86 -10.71
N ARG A 85 5.72 10.60 -10.07
CA ARG A 85 6.68 11.42 -10.80
C ARG A 85 7.83 10.57 -11.32
N LEU A 86 8.25 10.85 -12.55
CA LEU A 86 9.33 10.13 -13.19
C LEU A 86 10.59 11.00 -13.17
N ARG A 87 11.74 10.33 -13.32
CA ARG A 87 13.02 11.04 -13.30
C ARG A 87 13.15 12.09 -14.39
N ASN A 88 12.51 11.85 -15.53
CA ASN A 88 12.62 12.78 -16.65
C ASN A 88 11.71 13.99 -16.51
N GLY A 89 11.09 14.16 -15.37
CA GLY A 89 10.18 15.29 -15.15
C GLY A 89 8.75 15.02 -15.53
N GLY A 90 8.47 13.90 -16.17
CA GLY A 90 7.10 13.53 -16.48
C GLY A 90 6.41 12.86 -15.31
N ALA A 91 5.16 12.45 -15.53
CA ALA A 91 4.37 11.76 -14.52
C ALA A 91 3.47 10.74 -15.18
N VAL A 92 3.15 9.69 -14.44
CA VAL A 92 2.20 8.68 -14.89
C VAL A 92 1.20 8.41 -13.78
N VAL A 93 -0.02 8.07 -14.16
CA VAL A 93 -1.04 7.66 -13.20
C VAL A 93 -0.87 6.17 -12.93
N CYS A 94 -0.73 5.83 -11.67
CA CYS A 94 -0.64 4.44 -11.23
C CYS A 94 -1.92 4.05 -10.54
N GLN A 95 -2.40 2.86 -10.86
CA GLN A 95 -3.53 2.25 -10.15
C GLN A 95 -2.96 1.19 -9.23
N VAL A 96 -3.25 1.30 -7.95
CA VAL A 96 -2.76 0.37 -6.94
C VAL A 96 -3.89 -0.53 -6.50
N ARG A 97 -3.74 -1.82 -6.72
CA ARG A 97 -4.68 -2.82 -6.21
C ARG A 97 -4.21 -3.20 -4.81
N VAL A 98 -5.11 -3.06 -3.85
CA VAL A 98 -4.76 -3.14 -2.44
C VAL A 98 -5.18 -4.50 -1.88
N PHE A 99 -4.21 -5.24 -1.32
CA PHE A 99 -4.42 -6.55 -0.74
C PHE A 99 -4.23 -6.47 0.77
N PRO A 100 -5.23 -6.86 1.57
CA PRO A 100 -5.03 -6.90 3.03
C PRO A 100 -3.95 -7.91 3.41
N LEU A 101 -3.12 -7.52 4.36
CA LEU A 101 -2.07 -8.38 4.90
C LEU A 101 -2.19 -8.42 6.41
N GLU A 102 -2.62 -9.56 6.95
CA GLU A 102 -2.65 -9.73 8.39
C GLU A 102 -1.26 -10.03 8.90
N VAL A 103 -0.66 -9.08 9.60
CA VAL A 103 0.74 -9.17 10.00
C VAL A 103 0.92 -10.18 11.13
N ARG A 104 1.84 -11.11 10.94
CA ARG A 104 2.22 -12.12 11.92
C ARG A 104 3.55 -11.81 12.56
N ARG A 105 4.43 -11.13 11.83
CA ARG A 105 5.77 -10.82 12.32
C ARG A 105 6.27 -9.56 11.64
N GLN A 106 7.02 -8.78 12.38
CA GLN A 106 7.67 -7.60 11.86
C GLN A 106 9.16 -7.69 12.12
N ASN A 107 9.95 -7.74 11.04
CA ASN A 107 11.40 -7.80 11.11
C ASN A 107 11.98 -6.39 11.15
N LYS A 108 12.90 -6.15 12.07
CA LYS A 108 13.58 -4.87 12.09
C LYS A 108 14.55 -4.74 10.94
N GLN A 109 15.16 -5.86 10.51
CA GLN A 109 16.05 -5.87 9.37
C GLN A 109 15.23 -6.08 8.10
N ARG A 110 15.32 -5.14 7.19
CA ARG A 110 14.61 -5.20 5.91
C ARG A 110 15.34 -4.35 4.89
N PRO A 111 15.16 -4.64 3.58
CA PRO A 111 15.95 -3.96 2.54
C PRO A 111 15.86 -2.43 2.55
N GLU A 112 14.69 -1.86 2.87
CA GLU A 112 14.51 -0.41 2.79
C GLU A 112 14.37 0.25 4.16
N LYS A 113 14.95 -0.34 5.18
CA LYS A 113 14.78 0.17 6.54
C LYS A 113 15.19 1.64 6.69
N GLN A 114 16.29 2.03 6.09
CA GLN A 114 16.82 3.38 6.27
C GLN A 114 16.10 4.42 5.41
N GLU A 115 15.35 3.96 4.42
CA GLU A 115 14.68 4.86 3.49
C GLU A 115 13.25 5.17 3.87
N ARG A 116 12.70 4.43 4.82
CA ARG A 116 11.29 4.56 5.16
C ARG A 116 11.06 4.49 6.65
N VAL A 117 10.14 5.33 7.10
CA VAL A 117 9.62 5.28 8.46
C VAL A 117 8.32 4.50 8.41
N VAL A 118 8.09 3.65 9.39
CA VAL A 118 6.84 2.88 9.48
C VAL A 118 6.12 3.25 10.77
N LYS A 119 4.79 3.15 10.75
CA LYS A 119 4.00 3.51 11.91
C LYS A 119 2.70 2.73 11.94
N TRP A 120 2.34 2.22 13.14
CA TRP A 120 1.05 1.60 13.37
C TRP A 120 0.06 2.67 13.83
N LEU A 121 -1.12 2.68 13.22
CA LEU A 121 -2.14 3.70 13.47
C LEU A 121 -3.51 3.07 13.57
N SER A 122 -4.41 3.73 14.29
CA SER A 122 -5.80 3.34 14.26
C SER A 122 -6.38 3.57 12.86
N ALA A 123 -7.54 2.99 12.60
CA ALA A 123 -8.17 3.16 11.30
C ALA A 123 -8.42 4.63 10.98
N SER A 124 -8.95 5.39 11.94
CA SER A 124 -9.24 6.80 11.69
C SER A 124 -7.96 7.61 11.48
N GLN A 125 -6.92 7.31 12.25
CA GLN A 125 -5.64 8.01 12.09
C GLN A 125 -5.02 7.71 10.74
N ALA A 126 -5.02 6.43 10.34
CA ALA A 126 -4.46 6.04 9.06
C ALA A 126 -5.23 6.68 7.91
N ALA A 127 -6.55 6.68 7.99
CA ALA A 127 -7.39 7.26 6.95
C ALA A 127 -7.14 8.75 6.78
N GLU A 128 -6.83 9.45 7.87
CA GLU A 128 -6.53 10.88 7.81
C GLU A 128 -5.15 11.17 7.25
N LYS A 129 -4.20 10.26 7.48
CA LYS A 129 -2.80 10.50 7.09
C LYS A 129 -2.56 10.32 5.60
N VAL A 130 -3.31 9.44 4.96
CA VAL A 130 -3.11 9.21 3.52
C VAL A 130 -3.78 10.32 2.73
N LYS A 131 -3.18 10.65 1.58
CA LYS A 131 -3.67 11.74 0.74
C LYS A 131 -4.82 11.30 -0.16
N GLU A 132 -4.81 10.05 -0.56
CA GLU A 132 -5.75 9.53 -1.56
C GLU A 132 -7.10 9.20 -0.92
N PRO A 133 -8.19 9.83 -1.35
CA PRO A 133 -9.49 9.57 -0.73
C PRO A 133 -9.96 8.12 -0.84
N LYS A 134 -9.65 7.46 -1.96
CA LYS A 134 -10.06 6.07 -2.11
C LYS A 134 -9.28 5.14 -1.20
N LEU A 135 -8.00 5.43 -0.95
CA LEU A 135 -7.24 4.64 0.01
C LEU A 135 -7.79 4.84 1.42
N SER A 136 -8.12 6.07 1.77
CA SER A 136 -8.77 6.37 3.05
C SER A 136 -10.05 5.55 3.20
N ALA A 137 -10.88 5.50 2.16
CA ALA A 137 -12.12 4.73 2.19
C ALA A 137 -11.86 3.23 2.32
N ILE A 138 -10.82 2.72 1.65
CA ILE A 138 -10.45 1.31 1.76
C ILE A 138 -10.09 0.95 3.19
N ILE A 139 -9.27 1.79 3.83
CA ILE A 139 -8.86 1.56 5.22
C ILE A 139 -10.08 1.48 6.13
N LEU A 140 -10.98 2.45 6.02
CA LEU A 140 -12.16 2.49 6.87
C LEU A 140 -13.09 1.31 6.59
N ARG A 141 -13.22 0.91 5.33
CA ARG A 141 -14.09 -0.22 4.98
C ARG A 141 -13.53 -1.53 5.53
N LEU A 142 -12.21 -1.73 5.44
CA LEU A 142 -11.61 -2.93 5.99
C LEU A 142 -11.77 -2.96 7.50
N ALA A 143 -11.62 -1.83 8.16
CA ALA A 143 -11.77 -1.75 9.60
C ALA A 143 -13.16 -2.18 10.07
N ARG A 144 -14.19 -1.85 9.29
CA ARG A 144 -15.56 -2.19 9.66
C ARG A 144 -15.83 -3.70 9.72
N ARG A 145 -14.98 -4.50 9.10
CA ARG A 145 -15.12 -5.96 9.19
C ARG A 145 -14.89 -6.47 10.59
N TYR A 146 -14.29 -5.65 11.44
CA TYR A 146 -13.90 -6.04 12.80
C TYR A 146 -14.69 -5.28 13.87
N ASP A 147 -15.74 -4.60 13.48
CA ASP A 147 -16.60 -3.90 14.44
C ASP A 147 -17.54 -4.84 15.14
#